data_3fc6ab1933c9233d6acaba3dfa304f40
#
_entry.id   3fc6ab1933c9233d6acaba3dfa304f40
#
_cell.length_a   1.000
_cell.length_b   1.000
_cell.length_c   1.000
_cell.angle_alpha   90.00
_cell.angle_beta   90.00
_cell.angle_gamma   90.00
#
_symmetry.space_group_name_H-M   'P 1'
#
loop_
_entity.id
_entity.type
_entity.pdbx_description
1 polymer ?
#
loop_
_entity_poly.entity_id
_entity_poly.type
_entity_poly.pdbx_seq_one_letter_code
_entity_poly.pdbx_strand_id
1 'polypeptide(L)'
;DVNPHRIRKSIGAERTFNDDVSDPEIMKNKLSDLAEGVHRYMSKTENFGRTVTLKLKSPDFKILTRSRSFASEIRNLDELIRIVHDLLDQHLEEAPVVRLLGVTLSNLEKENEADGGIQLELEFP
;
A
#
# COMPACT_ATOMS: atom_id res chain seq x y z
N ASP A 1 -3.20 -29.41 -5.81
CA ASP A 1 -3.48 -28.78 -6.06
C ASP A 1 -3.28 -27.93 -6.25
N VAL A 2 -3.07 -27.90 -6.31
CA VAL A 2 -3.17 -27.14 -6.49
C VAL A 2 -3.54 -26.32 -6.82
N ASN A 3 -3.19 -26.04 -6.81
CA ASN A 3 -3.93 -24.85 -6.92
C ASN A 3 -4.18 -24.40 -8.32
N PRO A 4 -5.19 -24.88 -8.81
CA PRO A 4 -5.55 -24.48 -10.14
C PRO A 4 -6.02 -23.05 -10.19
N HIS A 5 -6.06 -22.39 -9.06
CA HIS A 5 -6.67 -21.08 -9.06
C HIS A 5 -5.69 -20.03 -9.42
N ARG A 6 -6.17 -19.02 -10.05
CA ARG A 6 -5.37 -17.83 -10.27
C ARG A 6 -5.19 -17.12 -8.94
N ILE A 7 -3.97 -16.79 -8.67
CA ILE A 7 -3.66 -15.99 -7.51
C ILE A 7 -3.54 -14.56 -7.99
N ARG A 8 -4.36 -13.70 -7.42
CA ARG A 8 -4.32 -12.31 -7.79
C ARG A 8 -3.06 -11.69 -7.26
N LYS A 9 -2.37 -11.00 -8.14
CA LYS A 9 -1.17 -10.29 -7.72
C LYS A 9 -1.55 -9.08 -6.91
N SER A 10 -0.67 -8.74 -6.01
CA SER A 10 -0.73 -7.46 -5.34
C SER A 10 0.65 -6.82 -5.46
N ILE A 11 0.66 -5.50 -5.39
CA ILE A 11 1.90 -4.74 -5.45
C ILE A 11 1.94 -3.92 -4.18
N GLY A 12 2.96 -4.16 -3.36
CA GLY A 12 3.04 -3.46 -2.08
C GLY A 12 4.43 -2.90 -1.83
N ALA A 13 4.47 -1.89 -1.00
CA ALA A 13 5.71 -1.30 -0.54
C ALA A 13 5.51 -0.90 0.91
N GLU A 14 6.54 -1.10 1.73
CA GLU A 14 6.43 -0.69 3.12
C GLU A 14 7.76 -0.17 3.63
N ARG A 15 7.69 0.56 4.72
CA ARG A 15 8.88 1.13 5.32
C ARG A 15 8.77 1.02 6.84
N THR A 16 9.82 0.51 7.45
CA THR A 16 9.97 0.44 8.89
C THR A 16 10.83 1.59 9.35
N PHE A 17 10.47 2.20 10.48
CA PHE A 17 11.21 3.33 11.03
C PHE A 17 11.99 2.91 12.25
N ASN A 18 13.13 3.55 12.45
CA ASN A 18 13.94 3.28 13.65
C ASN A 18 13.31 3.88 14.89
N ASP A 19 12.59 4.98 14.70
CA ASP A 19 11.94 5.68 15.80
C ASP A 19 10.45 5.73 15.58
N ASP A 20 9.71 5.99 16.65
CA ASP A 20 8.26 6.13 16.56
C ASP A 20 7.92 7.37 15.75
N VAL A 21 6.92 7.26 14.91
CA VAL A 21 6.45 8.38 14.10
C VAL A 21 5.03 8.69 14.53
N SER A 22 4.81 9.92 14.97
CA SER A 22 3.48 10.36 15.43
C SER A 22 2.98 11.60 14.70
N ASP A 23 3.79 12.19 13.84
CA ASP A 23 3.41 13.37 13.09
C ASP A 23 2.69 12.95 11.81
N PRO A 24 1.39 13.29 11.66
CA PRO A 24 0.65 12.88 10.47
C PRO A 24 1.23 13.40 9.17
N GLU A 25 1.86 14.58 9.20
CA GLU A 25 2.49 15.11 7.98
C GLU A 25 3.67 14.26 7.55
N ILE A 26 4.46 13.80 8.50
CA ILE A 26 5.57 12.92 8.18
C ILE A 26 5.04 11.60 7.63
N MET A 27 3.98 11.07 8.26
CA MET A 27 3.36 9.85 7.77
C MET A 27 2.88 10.00 6.33
N LYS A 28 2.22 11.13 6.03
CA LYS A 28 1.70 11.38 4.68
C LYS A 28 2.82 11.47 3.66
N ASN A 29 3.92 12.13 4.03
CA ASN A 29 5.06 12.23 3.13
C ASN A 29 5.65 10.86 2.83
N LYS A 30 5.77 10.02 3.85
CA LYS A 30 6.30 8.67 3.64
C LYS A 30 5.35 7.82 2.83
N LEU A 31 4.06 7.96 3.07
CA LEU A 31 3.05 7.23 2.29
C LEU A 31 3.06 7.68 0.84
N SER A 32 3.29 8.96 0.58
CA SER A 32 3.42 9.45 -0.79
C SER A 32 4.61 8.80 -1.49
N ASP A 33 5.73 8.66 -0.79
CA ASP A 33 6.90 8.00 -1.36
C ASP A 33 6.60 6.55 -1.70
N LEU A 34 5.91 5.85 -0.81
CA LEU A 34 5.54 4.47 -1.04
C LEU A 34 4.58 4.34 -2.22
N ALA A 35 3.60 5.24 -2.28
CA ALA A 35 2.63 5.25 -3.36
C ALA A 35 3.31 5.50 -4.70
N GLU A 36 4.31 6.38 -4.71
CA GLU A 36 5.09 6.64 -5.92
C GLU A 36 5.76 5.38 -6.43
N GLY A 37 6.36 4.62 -5.53
CA GLY A 37 7.01 3.37 -5.92
C GLY A 37 6.04 2.37 -6.49
N VAL A 38 4.89 2.22 -5.82
CA VAL A 38 3.85 1.30 -6.29
C VAL A 38 3.35 1.73 -7.65
N HIS A 39 3.09 3.02 -7.82
CA HIS A 39 2.58 3.55 -9.09
C HIS A 39 3.59 3.37 -10.22
N ARG A 40 4.87 3.58 -9.93
CA ARG A 40 5.91 3.41 -10.93
C ARG A 40 5.95 1.98 -11.44
N TYR A 41 5.83 1.02 -10.53
CA TYR A 41 5.82 -0.38 -10.91
C TYR A 41 4.56 -0.73 -11.71
N MET A 42 3.40 -0.22 -11.28
CA MET A 42 2.16 -0.45 -12.01
C MET A 42 2.24 0.07 -13.43
N SER A 43 2.77 1.28 -13.59
CA SER A 43 2.87 1.91 -14.89
C SER A 43 3.83 1.17 -15.80
N LYS A 44 4.94 0.73 -15.23
CA LYS A 44 5.95 0.01 -15.99
C LYS A 44 5.43 -1.33 -16.48
N THR A 45 4.67 -2.02 -15.67
CA THR A 45 4.15 -3.33 -16.02
C THR A 45 2.75 -3.26 -16.63
N GLU A 46 2.16 -2.07 -16.69
CA GLU A 46 0.80 -1.86 -17.18
C GLU A 46 -0.19 -2.77 -16.47
N ASN A 47 -0.06 -2.84 -15.15
CA ASN A 47 -0.90 -3.71 -14.33
C ASN A 47 -1.45 -2.90 -13.18
N PHE A 48 -2.68 -2.44 -13.30
CA PHE A 48 -3.30 -1.51 -12.35
C PHE A 48 -4.33 -2.23 -11.50
N GLY A 49 -4.54 -1.72 -10.30
CA GLY A 49 -5.43 -2.36 -9.36
C GLY A 49 -6.56 -1.47 -8.91
N ARG A 50 -7.52 -2.06 -8.20
CA ARG A 50 -8.71 -1.35 -7.74
C ARG A 50 -8.85 -1.29 -6.24
N THR A 51 -8.03 -2.01 -5.49
CA THR A 51 -8.13 -2.02 -4.04
C THR A 51 -6.84 -1.47 -3.45
N VAL A 52 -6.98 -0.43 -2.65
CA VAL A 52 -5.86 0.20 -1.97
C VAL A 52 -5.93 -0.21 -0.51
N THR A 53 -4.83 -0.71 0.02
CA THR A 53 -4.73 -1.10 1.42
C THR A 53 -3.63 -0.31 2.10
N LEU A 54 -3.99 0.28 3.24
CA LEU A 54 -3.05 0.96 4.12
C LEU A 54 -2.72 0.02 5.26
N LYS A 55 -1.43 -0.11 5.57
CA LYS A 55 -0.98 -0.92 6.70
C LYS A 55 -0.24 -0.02 7.67
N LEU A 56 -0.62 -0.11 8.93
CA LEU A 56 0.01 0.62 10.02
C LEU A 56 0.45 -0.39 11.07
N LYS A 57 1.66 -0.24 11.56
CA LYS A 57 2.14 -1.09 12.64
C LYS A 57 2.62 -0.17 13.76
N SER A 58 2.07 -0.39 14.95
CA SER A 58 2.39 0.43 16.11
C SER A 58 3.65 -0.06 16.80
N PRO A 59 4.21 0.73 17.73
CA PRO A 59 5.42 0.32 18.44
C PRO A 59 5.27 -0.98 19.24
N ASP A 60 4.04 -1.31 19.65
CA ASP A 60 3.77 -2.56 20.37
C ASP A 60 3.43 -3.70 19.42
N PHE A 61 3.78 -3.55 18.15
CA PHE A 61 3.64 -4.57 17.09
C PHE A 61 2.21 -4.92 16.72
N LYS A 62 1.26 -4.08 17.06
CA LYS A 62 -0.11 -4.27 16.59
C LYS A 62 -0.21 -3.78 15.15
N ILE A 63 -0.84 -4.58 14.32
CA ILE A 63 -0.99 -4.27 12.91
C ILE A 63 -2.43 -3.91 12.63
N LEU A 64 -2.62 -2.79 11.94
CA LEU A 64 -3.91 -2.33 11.49
C LEU A 64 -3.85 -2.23 9.97
N THR A 65 -4.81 -2.87 9.28
CA THR A 65 -4.92 -2.72 7.85
C THR A 65 -6.30 -2.21 7.50
N ARG A 66 -6.37 -1.30 6.55
CA ARG A 66 -7.64 -0.75 6.08
C ARG A 66 -7.60 -0.66 4.56
N SER A 67 -8.66 -1.09 3.93
CA SER A 67 -8.73 -1.16 2.48
C SER A 67 -9.93 -0.42 1.95
N ARG A 68 -9.82 0.03 0.71
CA ARG A 68 -10.92 0.62 -0.02
C ARG A 68 -10.84 0.14 -1.46
N SER A 69 -11.99 -0.33 -1.97
CA SER A 69 -12.06 -0.85 -3.33
C SER A 69 -12.90 0.09 -4.19
N PHE A 70 -12.56 0.14 -5.46
CA PHE A 70 -13.20 1.03 -6.41
C PHE A 70 -13.73 0.25 -7.60
N ALA A 71 -14.66 0.85 -8.33
CA ALA A 71 -15.25 0.20 -9.49
C ALA A 71 -14.26 0.10 -10.65
N SER A 72 -13.33 1.06 -10.73
CA SER A 72 -12.34 1.09 -11.80
C SER A 72 -10.95 1.03 -11.21
N GLU A 73 -10.00 0.57 -12.02
CA GLU A 73 -8.62 0.54 -11.57
C GLU A 73 -8.08 1.96 -11.37
N ILE A 74 -7.15 2.08 -10.44
CA ILE A 74 -6.51 3.35 -10.12
C ILE A 74 -5.26 3.47 -10.98
N ARG A 75 -5.21 4.47 -11.82
CA ARG A 75 -4.11 4.67 -12.76
C ARG A 75 -3.30 5.92 -12.50
N ASN A 76 -3.86 6.86 -11.76
CA ASN A 76 -3.28 8.17 -11.56
C ASN A 76 -2.59 8.23 -10.20
N LEU A 77 -1.35 8.71 -10.20
CA LEU A 77 -0.58 8.79 -8.95
C LEU A 77 -1.24 9.72 -7.93
N ASP A 78 -1.71 10.88 -8.38
CA ASP A 78 -2.34 11.83 -7.46
C ASP A 78 -3.57 11.22 -6.81
N GLU A 79 -4.32 10.45 -7.57
CA GLU A 79 -5.48 9.77 -7.03
C GLU A 79 -5.08 8.74 -5.98
N LEU A 80 -4.05 7.95 -6.27
CA LEU A 80 -3.55 6.96 -5.33
C LEU A 80 -3.08 7.61 -4.04
N ILE A 81 -2.33 8.69 -4.15
CA ILE A 81 -1.85 9.42 -2.97
C ILE A 81 -3.01 9.94 -2.15
N ARG A 82 -4.02 10.52 -2.81
CA ARG A 82 -5.18 11.06 -2.10
C ARG A 82 -5.90 9.96 -1.34
N ILE A 83 -6.09 8.80 -1.98
CA ILE A 83 -6.78 7.69 -1.34
C ILE A 83 -6.01 7.22 -0.10
N VAL A 84 -4.71 7.10 -0.22
CA VAL A 84 -3.88 6.63 0.89
C VAL A 84 -3.92 7.64 2.04
N HIS A 85 -3.84 8.92 1.72
CA HIS A 85 -3.93 9.97 2.74
C HIS A 85 -5.29 9.98 3.42
N ASP A 86 -6.36 9.78 2.66
CA ASP A 86 -7.71 9.70 3.24
C ASP A 86 -7.84 8.52 4.18
N LEU A 87 -7.29 7.37 3.78
CA LEU A 87 -7.32 6.20 4.65
C LEU A 87 -6.56 6.46 5.96
N LEU A 88 -5.44 7.13 5.87
CA LEU A 88 -4.69 7.48 7.07
C LEU A 88 -5.52 8.39 7.97
N ASP A 89 -6.08 9.45 7.39
CA ASP A 89 -6.85 10.42 8.17
C ASP A 89 -8.04 9.77 8.87
N GLN A 90 -8.69 8.82 8.21
CA GLN A 90 -9.86 8.16 8.78
C GLN A 90 -9.51 7.24 9.92
N HIS A 91 -8.29 6.75 9.98
CA HIS A 91 -7.92 5.72 10.96
C HIS A 91 -6.77 6.13 11.87
N LEU A 92 -6.39 7.39 11.83
CA LEU A 92 -5.27 7.88 12.60
C LEU A 92 -5.47 7.71 14.10
N GLU A 93 -6.71 7.85 14.58
CA GLU A 93 -6.99 7.69 16.00
C GLU A 93 -6.77 6.27 16.47
N GLU A 94 -6.91 5.30 15.58
CA GLU A 94 -6.71 3.89 15.95
C GLU A 94 -5.23 3.55 16.05
N ALA A 95 -4.38 4.28 15.32
CA ALA A 95 -2.95 4.03 15.33
C ALA A 95 -2.21 5.37 15.22
N PRO A 96 -2.22 6.16 16.31
CA PRO A 96 -1.62 7.50 16.24
C PRO A 96 -0.11 7.51 16.21
N VAL A 97 0.52 6.39 16.58
CA VAL A 97 1.98 6.27 16.55
C VAL A 97 2.31 5.00 15.78
N VAL A 98 3.24 5.11 14.84
CA VAL A 98 3.58 3.97 13.98
C VAL A 98 5.08 3.74 13.92
N ARG A 99 5.46 2.50 13.68
CA ARG A 99 6.83 2.09 13.39
C ARG A 99 6.95 1.52 12.00
N LEU A 100 5.83 1.28 11.32
CA LEU A 100 5.83 0.79 9.95
C LEU A 100 4.62 1.35 9.22
N LEU A 101 4.82 1.74 7.98
CA LEU A 101 3.76 2.15 7.07
C LEU A 101 3.87 1.31 5.81
N GLY A 102 2.72 0.91 5.27
CA GLY A 102 2.69 0.15 4.04
C GLY A 102 1.53 0.53 3.15
N VAL A 103 1.74 0.40 1.85
CA VAL A 103 0.71 0.64 0.83
C VAL A 103 0.70 -0.57 -0.08
N THR A 104 -0.47 -1.14 -0.32
CA THR A 104 -0.62 -2.26 -1.22
C THR A 104 -1.76 -1.99 -2.17
N LEU A 105 -1.54 -2.38 -3.42
CA LEU A 105 -2.58 -2.31 -4.43
C LEU A 105 -2.88 -3.72 -4.87
N SER A 106 -4.16 -4.08 -4.88
CA SER A 106 -4.58 -5.43 -5.22
C SER A 106 -5.77 -5.37 -6.16
N ASN A 107 -6.33 -6.55 -6.48
CA ASN A 107 -7.35 -6.68 -7.51
C ASN A 107 -6.85 -6.11 -8.83
N LEU A 108 -5.68 -6.58 -9.23
CA LEU A 108 -5.01 -6.09 -10.42
C LEU A 108 -5.77 -6.53 -11.67
N GLU A 109 -5.64 -5.75 -12.72
CA GLU A 109 -6.27 -6.05 -14.00
C GLU A 109 -5.84 -7.39 -14.53
N LYS A 110 -4.55 -7.71 -14.38
CA LYS A 110 -3.99 -8.93 -14.90
C LYS A 110 -3.77 -9.87 -13.75
N GLU A 111 -4.28 -11.09 -13.90
CA GLU A 111 -4.08 -12.12 -12.91
C GLU A 111 -3.00 -13.06 -13.39
N ASN A 112 -2.32 -13.65 -12.43
CA ASN A 112 -1.23 -14.53 -12.76
C ASN A 112 -1.32 -15.74 -11.85
N GLU A 113 -1.27 -16.90 -12.44
CA GLU A 113 -1.39 -18.14 -11.69
C GLU A 113 -0.23 -18.38 -10.77
N ALA A 114 0.91 -17.86 -11.12
CA ALA A 114 2.12 -18.23 -10.41
C ALA A 114 2.34 -17.44 -9.14
N ASP A 115 1.76 -16.27 -9.02
CA ASP A 115 2.21 -15.36 -7.99
C ASP A 115 1.15 -14.93 -7.04
N GLY A 116 1.52 -14.81 -5.78
CA GLY A 116 0.64 -14.24 -4.78
C GLY A 116 0.74 -12.74 -4.70
N GLY A 117 1.93 -12.22 -4.77
CA GLY A 117 2.11 -10.79 -4.65
C GLY A 117 3.52 -10.37 -4.92
N ILE A 118 3.70 -9.08 -5.04
CA ILE A 118 4.99 -8.48 -5.28
C ILE A 118 5.23 -7.46 -4.19
N GLN A 119 6.32 -7.64 -3.47
CA GLN A 119 6.74 -6.68 -2.47
C GLN A 119 7.92 -5.92 -3.03
N LEU A 120 7.77 -4.62 -3.16
CA LEU A 120 8.81 -3.79 -3.72
C LEU A 120 9.82 -3.45 -2.64
N GLU A 121 11.09 -3.47 -3.04
CA GLU A 121 12.16 -2.97 -2.19
C GLU A 121 12.54 -1.60 -2.73
N LEU A 122 12.18 -0.59 -1.97
CA LEU A 122 12.43 0.78 -2.38
C LEU A 122 13.55 1.36 -1.56
N GLU A 123 14.37 2.15 -2.22
CA GLU A 123 15.45 2.85 -1.53
C GLU A 123 15.00 4.25 -1.17
N PHE A 124 15.24 4.62 0.06
CA PHE A 124 14.90 5.95 0.54
C PHE A 124 16.17 6.65 1.01
N PRO A 125 16.29 7.94 0.70
CA PRO A 125 17.47 8.68 1.16
C PRO A 125 17.51 8.83 2.66
#